data_a3a90e03874f14f235c991da226bf3e0
#
_entry.id   a3a90e03874f14f235c991da226bf3e0
#
_cell.length_a   1.000
_cell.length_b   1.000
_cell.length_c   1.000
_cell.angle_alpha   90.00
_cell.angle_beta   90.00
_cell.angle_gamma   90.00
#
_symmetry.space_group_name_H-M   'P 1'
#
loop_
_entity.id
_entity.type
_entity.pdbx_description
1 polymer ?
#
loop_
_entity_poly.entity_id
_entity_poly.type
_entity_poly.pdbx_seq_one_letter_code
_entity_poly.pdbx_strand_id
1 'polypeptide(L)'
;MDRRQLLGGAAALGAAALPAERALAVATAPRRRNRPGMPGWPSASEWEQLRQSVGGRLSQPAPLIGPCAAAPASDDCRRRMKDLLNPYFIGDQAAGTQISGWLDAWRPAISPYAVAAASAADVAAAVRFAGGHNLRLAVKGGGHSYQGTSNAPDSLLVWTRAMNGIRLHEAFVPEGGGAPTTAVTVGAGCVWMDIYEAVTTQAGRYVQGGGCTTVGVAGLVQSGGFGSFSKAFGSAAAGLLEAELVTADGRIRTVNERTDPDLFWALKGGGGGSWGVVTQLTLETHELPSQFGWAEGSIKAGSDADFARLLQRFVDHYAEVLFNPHWGESIQVQRGNVLKISMVSQGLDPAAARAAWRPFTEWVKASGPGVQSFGIFTGSMPARDWWDAAGRRAKGSNAMRYDDRPGAPATRAWWSGDQEQVSGFIHGYESVWLPSGMLGPDHRKGLADALFAASRHMDVELHFNKGLAGAPETAIAAARRTATNPEVLDAFALAIIATGSPPAYPGFPATDMVQARRNATAIDEATRALWQVAPRRGSYVSESN
;
A
#
# COMPACT_ATOMS: atom_id res chain seq x y z
N MET A 1 14.52 -26.51 -2.60
CA MET A 1 15.36 -26.53 -1.40
C MET A 1 14.48 -26.10 -0.22
N ASP A 2 14.41 -26.95 0.80
CA ASP A 2 13.55 -26.72 1.97
C ASP A 2 14.08 -25.55 2.81
N ARG A 3 13.18 -24.69 3.34
CA ARG A 3 13.52 -23.56 4.21
C ARG A 3 14.41 -23.90 5.42
N ARG A 4 14.50 -25.15 5.79
CA ARG A 4 15.36 -25.66 6.87
C ARG A 4 16.84 -25.79 6.50
N GLN A 5 17.19 -25.79 5.23
CA GLN A 5 18.58 -25.90 4.76
C GLN A 5 19.31 -24.56 4.62
N LEU A 6 18.58 -23.43 4.65
CA LEU A 6 19.16 -22.09 4.54
C LEU A 6 19.72 -21.53 5.88
N LEU A 7 19.41 -22.16 7.00
CA LEU A 7 19.88 -21.72 8.33
C LEU A 7 21.13 -22.50 8.82
N GLY A 8 21.64 -23.45 8.05
CA GLY A 8 22.79 -24.29 8.41
C GLY A 8 24.13 -23.91 7.80
N GLY A 9 24.18 -22.95 6.86
CA GLY A 9 25.34 -22.73 5.99
C GLY A 9 26.26 -21.55 6.31
N ALA A 10 26.03 -20.77 7.36
CA ALA A 10 26.76 -19.53 7.64
C ALA A 10 27.64 -19.57 8.93
N ALA A 11 28.24 -20.69 9.23
CA ALA A 11 29.14 -20.81 10.38
C ALA A 11 30.48 -21.46 10.01
N ALA A 12 31.27 -20.80 9.18
CA ALA A 12 32.72 -21.01 9.09
C ALA A 12 33.36 -19.98 8.16
N LEU A 13 33.84 -18.88 8.70
CA LEU A 13 35.06 -18.16 8.29
C LEU A 13 35.13 -16.81 9.03
N GLY A 14 36.14 -16.66 9.92
CA GLY A 14 36.52 -15.37 10.47
C GLY A 14 36.61 -15.31 12.00
N ALA A 15 37.47 -16.10 12.61
CA ALA A 15 37.89 -15.86 13.98
C ALA A 15 38.88 -14.71 14.03
N ALA A 16 38.40 -13.49 14.32
CA ALA A 16 39.22 -12.41 14.86
C ALA A 16 38.74 -12.14 16.30
N ALA A 17 39.64 -12.30 17.27
CA ALA A 17 39.35 -12.20 18.69
C ALA A 17 38.87 -10.80 19.08
N LEU A 18 37.65 -10.70 19.58
CA LEU A 18 37.16 -9.62 20.41
C LEU A 18 36.88 -10.13 21.81
N PRO A 19 37.06 -9.32 22.89
CA PRO A 19 37.04 -9.81 24.26
C PRO A 19 35.66 -10.35 24.62
N ALA A 20 35.70 -11.55 25.24
CA ALA A 20 34.54 -12.28 25.74
C ALA A 20 33.99 -11.63 27.01
N GLU A 21 33.12 -10.64 26.84
CA GLU A 21 32.15 -10.22 27.86
C GLU A 21 30.87 -9.77 27.17
N ARG A 22 30.23 -10.68 26.45
CA ARG A 22 28.81 -10.58 26.18
C ARG A 22 28.14 -11.81 26.79
N ALA A 23 27.42 -11.54 27.87
CA ALA A 23 26.55 -12.50 28.51
C ALA A 23 25.79 -13.29 27.45
N LEU A 24 25.97 -14.61 27.42
CA LEU A 24 25.09 -15.54 26.72
C LEU A 24 23.67 -15.24 27.21
N ALA A 25 22.92 -14.52 26.41
CA ALA A 25 21.47 -14.45 26.60
C ALA A 25 20.98 -15.89 26.52
N VAL A 26 20.71 -16.50 27.65
CA VAL A 26 20.03 -17.78 27.74
C VAL A 26 18.78 -17.61 26.92
N ALA A 27 18.70 -18.32 25.79
CA ALA A 27 17.51 -18.38 24.97
C ALA A 27 16.41 -19.00 25.84
N THR A 28 15.69 -18.15 26.57
CA THR A 28 14.48 -18.58 27.26
C THR A 28 13.53 -19.09 26.19
N ALA A 29 13.02 -20.31 26.36
CA ALA A 29 12.01 -20.88 25.46
C ALA A 29 10.95 -19.82 25.17
N PRO A 30 10.51 -19.67 23.90
CA PRO A 30 9.59 -18.60 23.51
C PRO A 30 8.35 -18.66 24.41
N ARG A 31 8.14 -17.63 25.22
CA ARG A 31 6.99 -17.56 26.13
C ARG A 31 5.72 -17.61 25.29
N ARG A 32 4.92 -18.63 25.50
CA ARG A 32 3.63 -18.78 24.82
C ARG A 32 2.76 -17.57 25.18
N ARG A 33 2.24 -16.85 24.19
CA ARG A 33 1.34 -15.69 24.39
C ARG A 33 0.09 -16.14 25.15
N ASN A 34 -0.37 -15.32 26.09
CA ASN A 34 -1.62 -15.54 26.79
C ASN A 34 -2.81 -15.32 25.85
N ARG A 35 -3.80 -16.21 25.98
CA ARG A 35 -5.02 -16.23 25.15
C ARG A 35 -6.25 -16.29 26.05
N PRO A 36 -7.44 -15.91 25.55
CA PRO A 36 -8.68 -16.09 26.31
C PRO A 36 -8.80 -17.50 26.89
N GLY A 37 -9.19 -17.59 28.19
CA GLY A 37 -9.30 -18.85 28.91
C GLY A 37 -8.00 -19.38 29.54
N MET A 38 -6.83 -18.78 29.28
CA MET A 38 -5.58 -19.13 29.98
C MET A 38 -5.47 -18.38 31.31
N PRO A 39 -4.79 -18.94 32.33
CA PRO A 39 -4.61 -18.28 33.63
C PRO A 39 -3.94 -16.92 33.59
N GLY A 40 -3.08 -16.66 32.58
CA GLY A 40 -2.41 -15.38 32.38
C GLY A 40 -3.20 -14.37 31.52
N TRP A 41 -4.42 -14.71 31.08
CA TRP A 41 -5.30 -13.75 30.41
C TRP A 41 -5.82 -12.74 31.43
N PRO A 42 -5.81 -11.43 31.13
CA PRO A 42 -6.23 -10.41 32.08
C PRO A 42 -7.66 -10.64 32.61
N SER A 43 -7.84 -10.43 33.90
CA SER A 43 -9.14 -10.43 34.56
C SER A 43 -10.02 -9.24 34.12
N ALA A 44 -11.32 -9.31 34.39
CA ALA A 44 -12.22 -8.20 34.12
C ALA A 44 -11.81 -6.90 34.80
N SER A 45 -11.24 -6.96 36.02
CA SER A 45 -10.75 -5.79 36.75
C SER A 45 -9.51 -5.17 36.09
N GLU A 46 -8.60 -6.00 35.56
CA GLU A 46 -7.40 -5.51 34.84
C GLU A 46 -7.78 -4.87 33.50
N TRP A 47 -8.72 -5.45 32.75
CA TRP A 47 -9.29 -4.80 31.55
C TRP A 47 -9.96 -3.47 31.90
N GLU A 48 -10.67 -3.38 33.03
CA GLU A 48 -11.28 -2.13 33.49
C GLU A 48 -10.22 -1.08 33.86
N GLN A 49 -9.10 -1.47 34.48
CA GLN A 49 -7.97 -0.58 34.73
C GLN A 49 -7.38 -0.03 33.42
N LEU A 50 -7.20 -0.88 32.40
CA LEU A 50 -6.80 -0.41 31.09
C LEU A 50 -7.85 0.56 30.51
N ARG A 51 -9.14 0.26 30.61
CA ARG A 51 -10.21 1.12 30.14
C ARG A 51 -10.15 2.51 30.76
N GLN A 52 -9.91 2.58 32.07
CA GLN A 52 -9.76 3.85 32.79
C GLN A 52 -8.50 4.60 32.35
N SER A 53 -7.36 3.90 32.21
CA SER A 53 -6.09 4.51 31.79
C SER A 53 -6.11 5.11 30.38
N VAL A 54 -7.02 4.64 29.51
CA VAL A 54 -7.22 5.17 28.17
C VAL A 54 -8.51 6.02 28.05
N GLY A 55 -9.02 6.55 29.18
CA GLY A 55 -10.19 7.44 29.23
C GLY A 55 -11.47 6.82 28.66
N GLY A 56 -11.72 5.54 28.94
CA GLY A 56 -12.91 4.81 28.50
C GLY A 56 -12.84 4.24 27.07
N ARG A 57 -11.75 4.48 26.32
CA ARG A 57 -11.62 4.11 24.89
C ARG A 57 -11.20 2.65 24.65
N LEU A 58 -11.43 1.75 25.61
CA LEU A 58 -11.34 0.30 25.43
C LEU A 58 -12.71 -0.26 25.07
N SER A 59 -12.81 -1.09 24.05
CA SER A 59 -14.02 -1.75 23.59
C SER A 59 -13.78 -3.22 23.23
N GLN A 60 -14.86 -3.99 23.10
CA GLN A 60 -14.88 -5.32 22.50
C GLN A 60 -15.48 -5.17 21.09
N PRO A 61 -14.67 -5.26 20.02
CA PRO A 61 -15.16 -5.06 18.65
C PRO A 61 -16.22 -6.08 18.24
N ALA A 62 -17.32 -5.61 17.68
CA ALA A 62 -18.35 -6.46 17.11
C ALA A 62 -18.06 -6.79 15.63
N PRO A 63 -18.48 -7.97 15.11
CA PRO A 63 -18.38 -8.30 13.71
C PRO A 63 -19.07 -7.27 12.81
N LEU A 64 -18.48 -6.94 11.65
CA LEU A 64 -19.01 -5.96 10.70
C LEU A 64 -20.47 -6.23 10.32
N ILE A 65 -20.80 -7.51 10.11
CA ILE A 65 -22.13 -7.98 9.71
C ILE A 65 -22.84 -8.79 10.81
N GLY A 66 -22.45 -8.58 12.09
CA GLY A 66 -23.06 -9.27 13.22
C GLY A 66 -24.60 -9.25 13.21
N PRO A 67 -25.26 -8.12 12.96
CA PRO A 67 -26.71 -8.06 12.82
C PRO A 67 -27.31 -8.94 11.73
N CYS A 68 -26.57 -9.26 10.66
CA CYS A 68 -27.03 -10.14 9.59
C CYS A 68 -27.20 -11.60 10.04
N ALA A 69 -26.44 -12.04 11.04
CA ALA A 69 -26.57 -13.41 11.57
C ALA A 69 -27.94 -13.64 12.24
N ALA A 70 -28.44 -12.60 12.92
CA ALA A 70 -29.74 -12.69 13.63
C ALA A 70 -30.93 -12.35 12.72
N ALA A 71 -30.75 -11.42 11.76
CA ALA A 71 -31.84 -10.91 10.92
C ALA A 71 -31.34 -10.61 9.49
N PRO A 72 -31.08 -11.64 8.65
CA PRO A 72 -30.48 -11.47 7.33
C PRO A 72 -31.30 -10.64 6.35
N ALA A 73 -32.63 -10.62 6.52
CA ALA A 73 -33.54 -9.83 5.68
C ALA A 73 -33.84 -8.43 6.23
N SER A 74 -33.21 -8.00 7.33
CA SER A 74 -33.45 -6.69 7.93
C SER A 74 -32.84 -5.55 7.07
N ASP A 75 -33.40 -4.34 7.21
CA ASP A 75 -32.85 -3.15 6.57
C ASP A 75 -31.43 -2.84 7.06
N ASP A 76 -31.13 -3.14 8.32
CA ASP A 76 -29.80 -2.97 8.88
C ASP A 76 -28.79 -3.90 8.20
N CYS A 77 -29.15 -5.17 8.01
CA CYS A 77 -28.28 -6.10 7.27
C CYS A 77 -28.07 -5.63 5.82
N ARG A 78 -29.12 -5.23 5.11
CA ARG A 78 -29.01 -4.71 3.73
C ARG A 78 -28.09 -3.49 3.65
N ARG A 79 -28.22 -2.54 4.59
CA ARG A 79 -27.31 -1.38 4.66
C ARG A 79 -25.86 -1.81 4.86
N ARG A 80 -25.59 -2.66 5.85
CA ARG A 80 -24.22 -3.15 6.14
C ARG A 80 -23.60 -3.89 4.97
N MET A 81 -24.37 -4.71 4.27
CA MET A 81 -23.91 -5.42 3.07
C MET A 81 -23.52 -4.45 1.95
N LYS A 82 -24.28 -3.36 1.75
CA LYS A 82 -23.92 -2.27 0.84
C LYS A 82 -22.67 -1.54 1.32
N ASP A 83 -22.58 -1.23 2.61
CA ASP A 83 -21.49 -0.48 3.20
C ASP A 83 -20.15 -1.24 3.21
N LEU A 84 -20.16 -2.57 3.08
CA LEU A 84 -18.94 -3.35 2.90
C LEU A 84 -18.17 -3.03 1.60
N LEU A 85 -18.77 -2.35 0.65
CA LEU A 85 -18.13 -1.82 -0.54
C LEU A 85 -17.58 -0.39 -0.30
N ASN A 86 -17.75 0.16 0.90
CA ASN A 86 -17.27 1.47 1.29
C ASN A 86 -16.04 1.32 2.21
N PRO A 87 -14.83 1.67 1.75
CA PRO A 87 -13.61 1.52 2.53
C PRO A 87 -13.60 2.38 3.80
N TYR A 88 -14.32 3.49 3.84
CA TYR A 88 -14.46 4.27 5.07
C TYR A 88 -15.33 3.57 6.11
N PHE A 89 -16.42 2.90 5.69
CA PHE A 89 -17.21 2.09 6.63
C PHE A 89 -16.33 1.04 7.31
N ILE A 90 -15.52 0.34 6.54
CA ILE A 90 -14.61 -0.70 7.05
C ILE A 90 -13.54 -0.09 7.95
N GLY A 91 -12.89 0.98 7.51
CA GLY A 91 -11.83 1.67 8.25
C GLY A 91 -12.29 2.29 9.56
N ASP A 92 -13.55 2.73 9.64
CA ASP A 92 -14.19 3.32 10.81
C ASP A 92 -14.69 2.27 11.83
N GLN A 93 -14.50 0.96 11.57
CA GLN A 93 -14.87 -0.13 12.49
C GLN A 93 -13.62 -0.81 13.05
N ALA A 94 -13.52 -0.99 14.37
CA ALA A 94 -12.38 -1.65 14.99
C ALA A 94 -12.16 -3.08 14.43
N ALA A 95 -13.23 -3.82 14.16
CA ALA A 95 -13.19 -5.16 13.57
C ALA A 95 -12.87 -5.16 12.06
N GLY A 96 -12.96 -4.02 11.38
CA GLY A 96 -12.83 -3.93 9.92
C GLY A 96 -11.41 -4.12 9.42
N THR A 97 -11.27 -4.87 8.33
CA THR A 97 -10.05 -4.97 7.52
C THR A 97 -10.44 -4.82 6.06
N GLN A 98 -9.64 -4.08 5.26
CA GLN A 98 -9.96 -3.80 3.86
C GLN A 98 -9.91 -5.04 2.98
N ILE A 99 -9.13 -6.07 3.40
CA ILE A 99 -9.10 -7.40 2.81
C ILE A 99 -9.69 -8.39 3.82
N SER A 100 -10.47 -9.34 3.34
CA SER A 100 -11.18 -10.32 4.17
C SER A 100 -10.51 -11.69 4.27
N GLY A 101 -9.23 -11.78 3.88
CA GLY A 101 -8.42 -12.99 4.02
C GLY A 101 -7.54 -13.24 2.81
N TRP A 102 -6.66 -14.24 2.94
CA TRP A 102 -5.74 -14.69 1.89
C TRP A 102 -5.66 -16.22 1.91
N LEU A 103 -5.77 -16.82 0.72
CA LEU A 103 -5.73 -18.27 0.54
C LEU A 103 -4.53 -18.90 1.26
N ASP A 104 -4.80 -19.89 2.10
CA ASP A 104 -3.84 -20.68 2.87
C ASP A 104 -2.89 -19.87 3.77
N ALA A 105 -3.00 -18.52 3.84
CA ALA A 105 -2.19 -17.64 4.65
C ALA A 105 -2.90 -17.18 5.94
N TRP A 106 -4.06 -16.56 5.83
CA TRP A 106 -4.81 -16.11 6.98
C TRP A 106 -6.31 -15.99 6.69
N ARG A 107 -7.11 -16.05 7.75
CA ARG A 107 -8.56 -15.82 7.72
C ARG A 107 -8.93 -14.62 8.58
N PRO A 108 -10.06 -13.95 8.29
CA PRO A 108 -10.52 -12.82 9.09
C PRO A 108 -10.67 -13.22 10.55
N ALA A 109 -10.13 -12.40 11.43
CA ALA A 109 -10.23 -12.56 12.86
C ALA A 109 -10.43 -11.21 13.52
N ILE A 110 -11.11 -11.19 14.67
CA ILE A 110 -11.39 -9.99 15.42
C ILE A 110 -10.61 -10.06 16.72
N SER A 111 -9.90 -8.98 17.05
CA SER A 111 -9.24 -8.83 18.35
C SER A 111 -10.30 -8.79 19.45
N PRO A 112 -10.16 -9.57 20.54
CA PRO A 112 -11.12 -9.57 21.65
C PRO A 112 -11.32 -8.19 22.29
N TYR A 113 -10.28 -7.37 22.30
CA TYR A 113 -10.29 -6.00 22.82
C TYR A 113 -9.59 -5.05 21.87
N ALA A 114 -10.06 -3.80 21.81
CA ALA A 114 -9.46 -2.72 21.04
C ALA A 114 -9.40 -1.43 21.86
N VAL A 115 -8.23 -0.78 21.89
CA VAL A 115 -8.04 0.59 22.35
C VAL A 115 -8.16 1.50 21.14
N ALA A 116 -9.21 2.31 21.07
CA ALA A 116 -9.34 3.40 20.09
C ALA A 116 -8.47 4.58 20.54
N ALA A 117 -7.15 4.48 20.29
CA ALA A 117 -6.17 5.43 20.77
C ALA A 117 -6.38 6.82 20.14
N ALA A 118 -6.44 7.85 20.99
CA ALA A 118 -6.53 9.25 20.61
C ALA A 118 -5.22 10.01 20.88
N SER A 119 -4.25 9.39 21.55
CA SER A 119 -2.96 9.99 21.92
C SER A 119 -1.86 8.94 22.00
N ALA A 120 -0.60 9.39 21.96
CA ALA A 120 0.57 8.54 22.20
C ALA A 120 0.54 7.93 23.62
N ALA A 121 -0.04 8.62 24.59
CA ALA A 121 -0.20 8.10 25.95
C ALA A 121 -1.15 6.89 26.01
N ASP A 122 -2.26 6.90 25.23
CA ASP A 122 -3.16 5.74 25.12
C ASP A 122 -2.43 4.54 24.51
N VAL A 123 -1.65 4.78 23.45
CA VAL A 123 -0.83 3.75 22.80
C VAL A 123 0.18 3.17 23.81
N ALA A 124 0.88 4.03 24.56
CA ALA A 124 1.84 3.62 25.58
C ALA A 124 1.19 2.79 26.69
N ALA A 125 -0.02 3.15 27.14
CA ALA A 125 -0.79 2.39 28.12
C ALA A 125 -1.12 0.98 27.57
N ALA A 126 -1.60 0.89 26.33
CA ALA A 126 -1.93 -0.37 25.67
C ALA A 126 -0.69 -1.28 25.47
N VAL A 127 0.45 -0.69 25.05
CA VAL A 127 1.71 -1.43 24.86
C VAL A 127 2.21 -1.99 26.19
N ARG A 128 2.26 -1.16 27.26
CA ARG A 128 2.67 -1.62 28.60
C ARG A 128 1.75 -2.72 29.13
N PHE A 129 0.44 -2.56 28.96
CA PHE A 129 -0.53 -3.56 29.37
C PHE A 129 -0.33 -4.89 28.62
N ALA A 130 -0.19 -4.84 27.31
CA ALA A 130 0.07 -6.03 26.50
C ALA A 130 1.39 -6.71 26.88
N GLY A 131 2.44 -5.93 27.13
CA GLY A 131 3.75 -6.43 27.60
C GLY A 131 3.66 -7.10 28.96
N GLY A 132 3.02 -6.45 29.95
CA GLY A 132 2.84 -6.96 31.31
C GLY A 132 2.07 -8.26 31.38
N HIS A 133 1.07 -8.44 30.53
CA HIS A 133 0.24 -9.64 30.45
C HIS A 133 0.68 -10.64 29.36
N ASN A 134 1.82 -10.39 28.69
CA ASN A 134 2.30 -11.21 27.58
C ASN A 134 1.23 -11.49 26.50
N LEU A 135 0.49 -10.45 26.10
CA LEU A 135 -0.54 -10.54 25.06
C LEU A 135 0.06 -10.37 23.66
N ARG A 136 -0.64 -10.89 22.65
CA ARG A 136 -0.44 -10.47 21.26
C ARG A 136 -0.95 -9.05 21.10
N LEU A 137 -0.16 -8.19 20.46
CA LEU A 137 -0.58 -6.85 20.06
C LEU A 137 -0.82 -6.82 18.56
N ALA A 138 -1.92 -6.24 18.12
CA ALA A 138 -2.20 -5.88 16.75
C ALA A 138 -2.31 -4.35 16.65
N VAL A 139 -1.96 -3.78 15.49
CA VAL A 139 -2.01 -2.33 15.26
C VAL A 139 -2.75 -2.05 13.97
N LYS A 140 -3.68 -1.09 13.99
CA LYS A 140 -4.45 -0.70 12.83
C LYS A 140 -4.61 0.82 12.72
N GLY A 141 -4.26 1.38 11.54
CA GLY A 141 -4.69 2.71 11.09
C GLY A 141 -5.89 2.59 10.14
N GLY A 142 -5.64 2.57 8.82
CA GLY A 142 -6.66 2.40 7.77
C GLY A 142 -7.14 0.96 7.55
N GLY A 143 -6.40 -0.05 8.03
CA GLY A 143 -6.80 -1.45 7.92
C GLY A 143 -6.49 -2.13 6.58
N HIS A 144 -5.58 -1.61 5.78
CA HIS A 144 -5.27 -2.06 4.42
C HIS A 144 -4.23 -3.19 4.31
N SER A 145 -3.75 -3.78 5.42
CA SER A 145 -2.75 -4.85 5.34
C SER A 145 -3.28 -6.06 4.58
N TYR A 146 -2.64 -6.41 3.48
CA TYR A 146 -2.89 -7.65 2.75
C TYR A 146 -2.45 -8.88 3.54
N GLN A 147 -1.44 -8.73 4.40
CA GLN A 147 -0.88 -9.80 5.24
C GLN A 147 -1.68 -10.09 6.52
N GLY A 148 -2.87 -9.47 6.68
CA GLY A 148 -3.76 -9.72 7.80
C GLY A 148 -3.30 -9.16 9.15
N THR A 149 -2.35 -8.22 9.18
CA THR A 149 -1.78 -7.67 10.41
C THR A 149 -2.65 -6.59 11.08
N SER A 150 -3.69 -6.12 10.39
CA SER A 150 -4.60 -5.07 10.90
C SER A 150 -5.58 -5.54 11.98
N ASN A 151 -5.70 -6.84 12.18
CA ASN A 151 -6.50 -7.46 13.25
C ASN A 151 -5.94 -8.86 13.54
N ALA A 152 -6.19 -9.43 14.70
CA ALA A 152 -5.68 -10.75 15.02
C ALA A 152 -6.51 -11.43 16.11
N PRO A 153 -6.69 -12.77 16.06
CA PRO A 153 -7.28 -13.49 17.16
C PRO A 153 -6.40 -13.40 18.41
N ASP A 154 -6.99 -13.53 19.58
CA ASP A 154 -6.28 -13.61 20.86
C ASP A 154 -5.35 -12.40 21.12
N SER A 155 -5.73 -11.19 20.70
CA SER A 155 -4.90 -10.00 20.76
C SER A 155 -5.59 -8.81 21.41
N LEU A 156 -4.79 -7.82 21.83
CA LEU A 156 -5.22 -6.45 22.06
C LEU A 156 -4.92 -5.64 20.80
N LEU A 157 -5.93 -4.99 20.23
CA LEU A 157 -5.78 -4.08 19.10
C LEU A 157 -5.49 -2.65 19.58
N VAL A 158 -4.44 -2.03 19.07
CA VAL A 158 -4.24 -0.57 19.11
C VAL A 158 -4.77 -0.01 17.79
N TRP A 159 -5.87 0.71 17.87
CA TRP A 159 -6.54 1.30 16.71
C TRP A 159 -6.33 2.82 16.72
N THR A 160 -5.53 3.31 15.77
CA THR A 160 -5.06 4.71 15.74
C THR A 160 -5.97 5.66 14.95
N ARG A 161 -7.10 5.20 14.40
CA ARG A 161 -7.97 5.97 13.49
C ARG A 161 -8.37 7.34 14.03
N ALA A 162 -8.50 7.50 15.35
CA ALA A 162 -8.82 8.76 15.99
C ALA A 162 -7.65 9.75 16.07
N MET A 163 -6.42 9.30 15.80
CA MET A 163 -5.22 10.14 15.76
C MET A 163 -5.06 10.73 14.35
N ASN A 164 -5.95 11.65 13.96
CA ASN A 164 -6.08 12.14 12.59
C ASN A 164 -5.81 13.64 12.46
N GLY A 165 -5.08 14.25 13.38
CA GLY A 165 -4.65 15.64 13.29
C GLY A 165 -3.69 15.85 12.10
N ILE A 166 -3.84 16.99 11.41
CA ILE A 166 -2.98 17.41 10.30
C ILE A 166 -2.49 18.83 10.59
N ARG A 167 -1.18 19.08 10.49
CA ARG A 167 -0.57 20.39 10.69
C ARG A 167 0.47 20.68 9.62
N LEU A 168 0.28 21.76 8.88
CA LEU A 168 1.23 22.25 7.88
C LEU A 168 2.32 23.11 8.54
N HIS A 169 3.53 23.06 7.97
CA HIS A 169 4.68 23.83 8.39
C HIS A 169 5.36 24.49 7.20
N GLU A 170 5.57 25.80 7.28
CA GLU A 170 6.36 26.55 6.29
C GLU A 170 7.87 26.36 6.52
N ALA A 171 8.29 26.08 7.75
CA ALA A 171 9.68 25.96 8.15
C ALA A 171 9.82 24.94 9.30
N PHE A 172 9.60 23.67 9.03
CA PHE A 172 9.78 22.57 9.99
C PHE A 172 11.27 22.33 10.24
N VAL A 173 11.63 22.26 11.52
CA VAL A 173 12.98 21.86 11.96
C VAL A 173 12.82 20.61 12.83
N PRO A 174 13.45 19.47 12.46
CA PRO A 174 13.39 18.25 13.26
C PRO A 174 14.02 18.43 14.65
N GLU A 175 13.63 17.59 15.60
CA GLU A 175 14.27 17.55 16.92
C GLU A 175 15.78 17.31 16.77
N GLY A 176 16.59 18.06 17.52
CA GLY A 176 18.05 18.04 17.38
C GLY A 176 18.61 18.94 16.28
N GLY A 177 17.75 19.72 15.58
CA GLY A 177 18.15 20.73 14.59
C GLY A 177 18.15 20.24 13.14
N GLY A 178 18.53 21.12 12.24
CA GLY A 178 18.56 20.88 10.78
C GLY A 178 18.19 22.15 10.01
N ALA A 179 18.24 22.06 8.69
CA ALA A 179 17.74 23.13 7.83
C ALA A 179 16.19 23.15 7.88
N PRO A 180 15.57 24.33 7.99
CA PRO A 180 14.12 24.43 7.89
C PRO A 180 13.62 23.92 6.51
N THR A 181 12.52 23.15 6.51
CA THR A 181 11.90 22.69 5.27
C THR A 181 10.37 22.77 5.38
N THR A 182 9.70 22.85 4.26
CA THR A 182 8.24 22.80 4.24
C THR A 182 7.76 21.37 4.48
N ALA A 183 6.82 21.17 5.37
CA ALA A 183 6.40 19.86 5.81
C ALA A 183 4.92 19.79 6.22
N VAL A 184 4.42 18.58 6.38
CA VAL A 184 3.15 18.29 7.03
C VAL A 184 3.34 17.25 8.11
N THR A 185 2.87 17.56 9.33
CA THR A 185 2.78 16.59 10.42
C THR A 185 1.37 16.00 10.46
N VAL A 186 1.29 14.67 10.47
CA VAL A 186 0.03 13.92 10.40
C VAL A 186 -0.02 12.84 11.48
N GLY A 187 -1.17 12.66 12.11
CA GLY A 187 -1.40 11.56 13.04
C GLY A 187 -1.50 10.21 12.32
N ALA A 188 -1.10 9.14 12.99
CA ALA A 188 -1.04 7.78 12.42
C ALA A 188 -2.41 7.23 11.97
N GLY A 189 -3.52 7.86 12.34
CA GLY A 189 -4.88 7.52 11.94
C GLY A 189 -5.36 8.20 10.67
N CYS A 190 -4.60 9.15 10.10
CA CYS A 190 -4.93 9.78 8.81
C CYS A 190 -4.92 8.75 7.68
N VAL A 191 -5.80 8.96 6.71
CA VAL A 191 -5.71 8.31 5.39
C VAL A 191 -5.26 9.32 4.35
N TRP A 192 -4.78 8.85 3.21
CA TRP A 192 -4.18 9.75 2.22
C TRP A 192 -5.15 10.78 1.67
N MET A 193 -6.44 10.49 1.58
CA MET A 193 -7.44 11.47 1.16
C MET A 193 -7.48 12.69 2.09
N ASP A 194 -7.45 12.49 3.40
CA ASP A 194 -7.46 13.57 4.38
C ASP A 194 -6.23 14.47 4.21
N ILE A 195 -5.07 13.85 3.93
CA ILE A 195 -3.79 14.54 3.76
C ILE A 195 -3.74 15.30 2.43
N TYR A 196 -4.17 14.67 1.32
CA TYR A 196 -4.22 15.32 0.01
C TYR A 196 -5.20 16.49 -0.03
N GLU A 197 -6.35 16.36 0.62
CA GLU A 197 -7.29 17.47 0.77
C GLU A 197 -6.62 18.67 1.47
N ALA A 198 -5.96 18.44 2.62
CA ALA A 198 -5.31 19.51 3.37
C ALA A 198 -4.11 20.11 2.64
N VAL A 199 -3.21 19.26 2.10
CA VAL A 199 -1.94 19.70 1.52
C VAL A 199 -2.10 20.19 0.09
N THR A 200 -2.85 19.45 -0.74
CA THR A 200 -2.94 19.75 -2.18
C THR A 200 -4.10 20.66 -2.50
N THR A 201 -5.32 20.28 -2.11
CA THR A 201 -6.52 21.04 -2.43
C THR A 201 -6.56 22.38 -1.68
N GLN A 202 -6.28 22.36 -0.38
CA GLN A 202 -6.37 23.59 0.42
C GLN A 202 -5.09 24.41 0.38
N ALA A 203 -3.93 23.81 0.67
CA ALA A 203 -2.68 24.56 0.80
C ALA A 203 -1.91 24.75 -0.52
N GLY A 204 -2.26 24.05 -1.61
CA GLY A 204 -1.59 24.20 -2.91
C GLY A 204 -0.15 23.70 -2.92
N ARG A 205 0.15 22.65 -2.15
CA ARG A 205 1.43 21.95 -2.13
C ARG A 205 1.24 20.48 -2.49
N TYR A 206 2.33 19.76 -2.70
CA TYR A 206 2.30 18.32 -2.93
C TYR A 206 3.00 17.57 -1.79
N VAL A 207 2.45 16.43 -1.40
CA VAL A 207 3.11 15.45 -0.52
C VAL A 207 3.10 14.08 -1.19
N GLN A 208 4.25 13.40 -1.19
CA GLN A 208 4.35 12.07 -1.79
C GLN A 208 3.75 11.03 -0.85
N GLY A 209 2.69 10.38 -1.31
CA GLY A 209 1.93 9.38 -0.56
C GLY A 209 1.53 8.17 -1.39
N GLY A 210 0.42 7.52 -1.05
CA GLY A 210 -0.15 6.38 -1.76
C GLY A 210 -1.10 6.76 -2.90
N GLY A 211 -1.30 5.88 -3.87
CA GLY A 211 -2.30 6.04 -4.94
C GLY A 211 -3.73 5.88 -4.40
N CYS A 212 -3.99 4.81 -3.64
CA CYS A 212 -5.29 4.57 -3.03
C CYS A 212 -5.54 5.52 -1.86
N THR A 213 -6.61 6.31 -1.96
CA THR A 213 -6.88 7.44 -1.06
C THR A 213 -7.26 7.04 0.37
N THR A 214 -7.73 5.81 0.60
CA THR A 214 -8.18 5.31 1.92
C THR A 214 -7.11 4.53 2.69
N VAL A 215 -5.92 4.37 2.12
CA VAL A 215 -4.78 3.74 2.80
C VAL A 215 -4.30 4.62 3.94
N GLY A 216 -4.01 4.00 5.10
CA GLY A 216 -3.49 4.70 6.28
C GLY A 216 -2.03 5.11 6.11
N VAL A 217 -1.71 6.34 6.54
CA VAL A 217 -0.38 6.93 6.34
C VAL A 217 0.74 6.12 7.00
N ALA A 218 0.55 5.69 8.25
CA ALA A 218 1.62 5.05 9.02
C ALA A 218 2.03 3.70 8.43
N GLY A 219 1.07 2.86 8.03
CA GLY A 219 1.36 1.58 7.40
C GLY A 219 2.07 1.73 6.06
N LEU A 220 1.63 2.69 5.25
CA LEU A 220 2.21 2.93 3.93
C LEU A 220 3.66 3.42 4.03
N VAL A 221 3.95 4.44 4.85
CA VAL A 221 5.31 4.97 5.01
C VAL A 221 6.27 3.91 5.54
N GLN A 222 5.88 3.13 6.55
CA GLN A 222 6.70 2.04 7.08
C GLN A 222 6.94 0.91 6.08
N SER A 223 6.14 0.81 5.03
CA SER A 223 6.30 -0.17 3.95
C SER A 223 7.06 0.37 2.72
N GLY A 224 7.54 1.61 2.76
CA GLY A 224 8.15 2.31 1.63
C GLY A 224 7.18 3.31 1.01
N GLY A 225 6.03 2.86 0.53
CA GLY A 225 4.93 3.69 0.05
C GLY A 225 5.16 4.31 -1.33
N PHE A 226 4.36 3.84 -2.28
CA PHE A 226 4.37 4.36 -3.65
C PHE A 226 2.99 4.93 -4.01
N GLY A 227 2.98 6.02 -4.72
CA GLY A 227 1.78 6.65 -5.26
C GLY A 227 2.01 7.11 -6.70
N SER A 228 0.99 7.68 -7.29
CA SER A 228 0.92 7.99 -8.73
C SER A 228 2.15 8.72 -9.28
N PHE A 229 2.79 9.56 -8.47
CA PHE A 229 3.89 10.42 -8.90
C PHE A 229 5.25 10.07 -8.24
N SER A 230 5.40 8.86 -7.70
CA SER A 230 6.64 8.43 -7.03
C SER A 230 7.88 8.52 -7.93
N LYS A 231 7.73 8.35 -9.24
CA LYS A 231 8.85 8.51 -10.17
C LYS A 231 9.41 9.94 -10.20
N ALA A 232 8.60 10.94 -9.87
CA ALA A 232 9.06 12.32 -9.77
C ALA A 232 9.58 12.67 -8.36
N PHE A 233 8.91 12.17 -7.30
CA PHE A 233 9.10 12.64 -5.93
C PHE A 233 9.70 11.60 -4.99
N GLY A 234 9.97 10.38 -5.45
CA GLY A 234 10.46 9.27 -4.63
C GLY A 234 9.34 8.49 -3.93
N SER A 235 9.69 7.67 -2.93
CA SER A 235 8.73 6.96 -2.09
C SER A 235 8.26 7.84 -0.93
N ALA A 236 7.12 7.52 -0.33
CA ALA A 236 6.63 8.22 0.87
C ALA A 236 7.62 8.11 2.05
N ALA A 237 8.29 6.96 2.19
CA ALA A 237 9.33 6.75 3.19
C ALA A 237 10.55 7.65 2.95
N ALA A 238 10.90 7.94 1.71
CA ALA A 238 12.01 8.84 1.39
C ALA A 238 11.74 10.28 1.88
N GLY A 239 10.47 10.73 1.85
CA GLY A 239 10.04 12.03 2.33
C GLY A 239 9.80 12.12 3.84
N LEU A 240 10.01 11.04 4.62
CA LEU A 240 9.86 11.09 6.07
C LEU A 240 11.00 11.90 6.70
N LEU A 241 10.65 12.94 7.48
CA LEU A 241 11.56 13.84 8.18
C LEU A 241 11.70 13.49 9.67
N GLU A 242 10.58 13.10 10.31
CA GLU A 242 10.52 12.78 11.73
C GLU A 242 9.32 11.89 12.01
N ALA A 243 9.42 11.02 13.01
CA ALA A 243 8.30 10.22 13.49
C ALA A 243 8.24 10.21 15.02
N GLU A 244 7.01 10.18 15.55
CA GLU A 244 6.74 9.82 16.94
C GLU A 244 6.20 8.40 16.98
N LEU A 245 6.71 7.57 17.88
CA LEU A 245 6.26 6.20 18.07
C LEU A 245 6.36 5.76 19.51
N VAL A 246 5.63 4.71 19.85
CA VAL A 246 5.73 4.00 21.13
C VAL A 246 6.47 2.67 20.91
N THR A 247 7.64 2.53 21.51
CA THR A 247 8.45 1.30 21.46
C THR A 247 7.93 0.23 22.42
N ALA A 248 8.44 -1.01 22.29
CA ALA A 248 7.97 -2.17 23.06
C ALA A 248 8.11 -2.01 24.59
N ASP A 249 8.99 -1.14 25.05
CA ASP A 249 9.17 -0.75 26.46
C ASP A 249 8.09 0.23 26.97
N GLY A 250 7.15 0.62 26.11
CA GLY A 250 6.09 1.56 26.42
C GLY A 250 6.53 3.02 26.49
N ARG A 251 7.73 3.37 26.00
CA ARG A 251 8.21 4.75 25.91
C ARG A 251 7.77 5.39 24.63
N ILE A 252 7.37 6.65 24.73
CA ILE A 252 7.15 7.53 23.58
C ILE A 252 8.50 8.09 23.15
N ARG A 253 8.83 7.98 21.86
CA ARG A 253 10.09 8.46 21.27
C ARG A 253 9.82 9.31 20.04
N THR A 254 10.58 10.39 19.91
CA THR A 254 10.73 11.12 18.65
C THR A 254 12.01 10.63 17.98
N VAL A 255 11.92 10.29 16.69
CA VAL A 255 13.05 9.73 15.92
C VAL A 255 13.19 10.44 14.56
N ASN A 256 14.41 10.73 14.17
CA ASN A 256 14.78 11.37 12.91
C ASN A 256 16.24 11.07 12.56
N GLU A 257 16.82 11.66 11.51
CA GLU A 257 18.21 11.42 11.11
C GLU A 257 19.27 11.77 12.19
N ARG A 258 18.91 12.51 13.26
CA ARG A 258 19.78 12.94 14.35
C ARG A 258 19.46 12.26 15.69
N THR A 259 18.19 11.90 15.89
CA THR A 259 17.68 11.28 17.11
C THR A 259 17.25 9.85 16.82
N ASP A 260 17.87 8.86 17.45
CA ASP A 260 17.67 7.42 17.18
C ASP A 260 17.70 7.06 15.67
N PRO A 261 18.81 7.39 14.92
CA PRO A 261 18.86 7.30 13.46
C PRO A 261 18.67 5.88 12.92
N ASP A 262 19.08 4.85 13.64
CA ASP A 262 18.90 3.46 13.24
C ASP A 262 17.43 3.06 13.28
N LEU A 263 16.70 3.48 14.32
CA LEU A 263 15.26 3.26 14.44
C LEU A 263 14.50 4.07 13.38
N PHE A 264 14.93 5.30 13.14
CA PHE A 264 14.37 6.14 12.09
C PHE A 264 14.55 5.51 10.70
N TRP A 265 15.75 5.01 10.38
CA TRP A 265 16.01 4.31 9.14
C TRP A 265 15.10 3.08 8.98
N ALA A 266 14.94 2.28 10.05
CA ALA A 266 14.08 1.11 10.03
C ALA A 266 12.59 1.44 9.76
N LEU A 267 12.10 2.61 10.22
CA LEU A 267 10.75 3.09 9.93
C LEU A 267 10.56 3.53 8.46
N LYS A 268 11.66 3.86 7.77
CA LYS A 268 11.64 4.31 6.36
C LYS A 268 11.56 3.12 5.39
N GLY A 269 10.52 2.28 5.49
CA GLY A 269 10.30 1.18 4.56
C GLY A 269 10.75 -0.20 5.05
N GLY A 270 11.19 -0.34 6.30
CA GLY A 270 11.63 -1.62 6.88
C GLY A 270 10.49 -2.53 7.36
N GLY A 271 9.23 -2.16 7.11
CA GLY A 271 8.04 -2.92 7.43
C GLY A 271 7.31 -2.47 8.69
N GLY A 272 5.99 -2.39 8.59
CA GLY A 272 5.12 -1.98 9.70
C GLY A 272 4.97 -3.06 10.78
N GLY A 273 4.67 -2.62 12.01
CA GLY A 273 4.39 -3.52 13.14
C GLY A 273 5.61 -4.18 13.78
N SER A 274 6.82 -3.79 13.41
CA SER A 274 8.07 -4.41 13.90
C SER A 274 8.82 -3.55 14.92
N TRP A 275 8.84 -2.23 14.73
CA TRP A 275 9.74 -1.32 15.45
C TRP A 275 9.06 -0.57 16.58
N GLY A 276 7.76 -0.50 16.55
CA GLY A 276 6.91 0.19 17.51
C GLY A 276 5.58 0.58 16.90
N VAL A 277 4.75 1.24 17.69
CA VAL A 277 3.45 1.77 17.22
C VAL A 277 3.65 3.25 16.90
N VAL A 278 3.66 3.58 15.60
CA VAL A 278 3.75 4.96 15.13
C VAL A 278 2.50 5.72 15.55
N THR A 279 2.67 6.93 16.08
CA THR A 279 1.62 7.83 16.54
C THR A 279 1.52 9.09 15.69
N GLN A 280 2.65 9.55 15.14
CA GLN A 280 2.72 10.75 14.30
C GLN A 280 3.86 10.63 13.29
N LEU A 281 3.70 11.24 12.11
CA LEU A 281 4.72 11.34 11.06
C LEU A 281 4.79 12.78 10.58
N THR A 282 6.00 13.28 10.32
CA THR A 282 6.23 14.55 9.61
C THR A 282 6.86 14.24 8.26
N LEU A 283 6.19 14.65 7.19
CA LEU A 283 6.56 14.38 5.80
C LEU A 283 6.92 15.68 5.10
N GLU A 284 7.96 15.63 4.26
CA GLU A 284 8.33 16.72 3.37
C GLU A 284 7.18 17.04 2.40
N THR A 285 6.98 18.33 2.11
CA THR A 285 6.06 18.78 1.07
C THR A 285 6.83 19.50 -0.03
N HIS A 286 6.33 19.38 -1.25
CA HIS A 286 6.94 19.91 -2.46
C HIS A 286 6.07 21.01 -3.07
N GLU A 287 6.65 21.77 -3.99
CA GLU A 287 5.85 22.64 -4.86
C GLU A 287 4.84 21.81 -5.67
N LEU A 288 3.62 22.32 -5.76
CA LEU A 288 2.57 21.64 -6.51
C LEU A 288 2.82 21.83 -8.02
N PRO A 289 2.90 20.75 -8.81
CA PRO A 289 2.88 20.86 -10.27
C PRO A 289 1.65 21.63 -10.76
N SER A 290 1.77 22.34 -11.88
CA SER A 290 0.65 23.11 -12.42
C SER A 290 -0.54 22.22 -12.83
N GLN A 291 -0.24 21.03 -13.35
CA GLN A 291 -1.22 20.09 -13.89
C GLN A 291 -0.94 18.67 -13.40
N PHE A 292 -2.01 17.93 -13.11
CA PHE A 292 -2.03 16.48 -13.16
C PHE A 292 -2.89 16.03 -14.33
N GLY A 293 -2.49 14.95 -14.98
CA GLY A 293 -3.15 14.46 -16.17
C GLY A 293 -3.29 12.94 -16.19
N TRP A 294 -3.93 12.43 -17.22
CA TRP A 294 -4.12 11.00 -17.43
C TRP A 294 -4.03 10.63 -18.89
N ALA A 295 -3.73 9.35 -19.14
CA ALA A 295 -3.87 8.69 -20.42
C ALA A 295 -4.59 7.36 -20.20
N GLU A 296 -5.76 7.19 -20.76
CA GLU A 296 -6.61 6.02 -20.59
C GLU A 296 -7.01 5.45 -21.95
N GLY A 297 -7.03 4.12 -22.06
CA GLY A 297 -7.47 3.47 -23.26
C GLY A 297 -7.45 1.94 -23.15
N SER A 298 -8.10 1.29 -24.10
CA SER A 298 -8.10 -0.16 -24.22
C SER A 298 -7.90 -0.54 -25.69
N ILE A 299 -6.96 -1.44 -25.95
CA ILE A 299 -6.58 -1.88 -27.26
C ILE A 299 -6.69 -3.41 -27.29
N LYS A 300 -7.51 -3.95 -28.20
CA LYS A 300 -7.71 -5.37 -28.39
C LYS A 300 -7.05 -5.83 -29.68
N ALA A 301 -6.21 -6.88 -29.58
CA ALA A 301 -5.66 -7.55 -30.74
C ALA A 301 -6.53 -8.75 -31.12
N GLY A 302 -6.69 -8.96 -32.43
CA GLY A 302 -7.51 -10.02 -33.01
C GLY A 302 -6.85 -11.40 -33.01
N SER A 303 -5.54 -11.44 -32.87
CA SER A 303 -4.74 -12.67 -32.80
C SER A 303 -3.60 -12.54 -31.80
N ASP A 304 -3.02 -13.67 -31.39
CA ASP A 304 -1.83 -13.72 -30.53
C ASP A 304 -0.62 -13.03 -31.20
N ALA A 305 -0.47 -13.18 -32.51
CA ALA A 305 0.60 -12.51 -33.25
C ALA A 305 0.43 -10.97 -33.26
N ASP A 306 -0.80 -10.49 -33.42
CA ASP A 306 -1.09 -9.05 -33.31
C ASP A 306 -0.86 -8.53 -31.90
N PHE A 307 -1.20 -9.34 -30.89
CA PHE A 307 -0.98 -8.96 -29.49
C PHE A 307 0.50 -8.89 -29.14
N ALA A 308 1.29 -9.85 -29.59
CA ALA A 308 2.75 -9.81 -29.41
C ALA A 308 3.37 -8.56 -30.06
N ARG A 309 2.92 -8.18 -31.29
CA ARG A 309 3.35 -6.94 -31.95
C ARG A 309 2.93 -5.69 -31.16
N LEU A 310 1.71 -5.70 -30.63
CA LEU A 310 1.19 -4.58 -29.81
C LEU A 310 2.04 -4.40 -28.54
N LEU A 311 2.35 -5.49 -27.84
CA LEU A 311 3.19 -5.45 -26.64
C LEU A 311 4.60 -4.96 -26.95
N GLN A 312 5.23 -5.48 -28.02
CA GLN A 312 6.53 -4.99 -28.47
C GLN A 312 6.51 -3.48 -28.74
N ARG A 313 5.52 -3.02 -29.50
CA ARG A 313 5.39 -1.58 -29.82
C ARG A 313 5.16 -0.72 -28.57
N PHE A 314 4.40 -1.24 -27.59
CA PHE A 314 4.20 -0.52 -26.33
C PHE A 314 5.49 -0.44 -25.50
N VAL A 315 6.24 -1.53 -25.40
CA VAL A 315 7.53 -1.54 -24.68
C VAL A 315 8.52 -0.55 -25.32
N ASP A 316 8.60 -0.52 -26.66
CA ASP A 316 9.43 0.44 -27.38
C ASP A 316 8.99 1.88 -27.09
N HIS A 317 7.69 2.14 -27.18
CA HIS A 317 7.13 3.47 -26.91
C HIS A 317 7.38 3.93 -25.47
N TYR A 318 7.18 3.03 -24.49
CA TYR A 318 7.48 3.36 -23.10
C TYR A 318 8.95 3.71 -22.91
N ALA A 319 9.85 2.89 -23.44
CA ALA A 319 11.27 3.11 -23.30
C ALA A 319 11.77 4.43 -23.96
N GLU A 320 11.17 4.79 -25.10
CA GLU A 320 11.61 5.93 -25.92
C GLU A 320 10.95 7.25 -25.50
N VAL A 321 9.72 7.21 -24.98
CA VAL A 321 8.90 8.42 -24.78
C VAL A 321 8.42 8.57 -23.34
N LEU A 322 8.00 7.49 -22.67
CA LEU A 322 7.31 7.57 -21.38
C LEU A 322 8.22 7.29 -20.18
N PHE A 323 9.44 6.77 -20.40
CA PHE A 323 10.40 6.48 -19.34
C PHE A 323 11.07 7.76 -18.83
N ASN A 324 10.32 8.55 -18.05
CA ASN A 324 10.74 9.81 -17.46
C ASN A 324 9.91 10.14 -16.21
N PRO A 325 10.24 11.21 -15.43
CA PRO A 325 9.53 11.54 -14.20
C PRO A 325 8.07 11.99 -14.35
N HIS A 326 7.64 12.29 -15.58
CA HIS A 326 6.27 12.79 -15.80
C HIS A 326 5.19 11.72 -15.71
N TRP A 327 5.51 10.44 -16.01
CA TRP A 327 4.52 9.36 -16.16
C TRP A 327 4.59 8.35 -15.04
N GLY A 328 3.41 7.96 -14.52
CA GLY A 328 3.23 6.94 -13.51
C GLY A 328 1.98 6.10 -13.72
N GLU A 329 1.57 5.38 -12.68
CA GLU A 329 0.47 4.40 -12.67
C GLU A 329 0.71 3.24 -13.63
N SER A 330 -0.34 2.66 -14.25
CA SER A 330 -0.22 1.30 -14.74
C SER A 330 -0.73 1.04 -16.15
N ILE A 331 -0.31 -0.11 -16.68
CA ILE A 331 -0.99 -0.82 -17.76
C ILE A 331 -1.35 -2.24 -17.32
N GLN A 332 -2.35 -2.82 -17.95
CA GLN A 332 -2.70 -4.23 -17.79
C GLN A 332 -2.55 -4.99 -19.10
N VAL A 333 -1.78 -6.08 -19.07
CA VAL A 333 -1.60 -7.04 -20.15
C VAL A 333 -2.53 -8.22 -19.86
N GLN A 334 -3.69 -8.27 -20.53
CA GLN A 334 -4.77 -9.19 -20.18
C GLN A 334 -4.80 -10.43 -21.06
N ARG A 335 -5.23 -11.54 -20.49
CA ARG A 335 -5.37 -12.86 -21.16
C ARG A 335 -6.17 -12.84 -22.46
N GLY A 336 -7.11 -11.92 -22.57
CA GLY A 336 -7.98 -11.77 -23.76
C GLY A 336 -7.35 -10.99 -24.91
N ASN A 337 -6.03 -10.86 -24.98
CA ASN A 337 -5.31 -10.04 -25.96
C ASN A 337 -5.69 -8.55 -25.87
N VAL A 338 -5.86 -8.05 -24.65
CA VAL A 338 -6.17 -6.64 -24.39
C VAL A 338 -5.00 -5.99 -23.66
N LEU A 339 -4.58 -4.85 -24.17
CA LEU A 339 -3.70 -3.91 -23.47
C LEU A 339 -4.57 -2.77 -22.97
N LYS A 340 -4.74 -2.68 -21.64
CA LYS A 340 -5.43 -1.57 -20.97
C LYS A 340 -4.40 -0.58 -20.47
N ILE A 341 -4.64 0.70 -20.74
CA ILE A 341 -3.77 1.82 -20.31
C ILE A 341 -4.54 2.62 -19.26
N SER A 342 -3.90 2.85 -18.11
CA SER A 342 -4.39 3.66 -17.00
C SER A 342 -3.21 4.43 -16.40
N MET A 343 -2.59 5.28 -17.20
CA MET A 343 -1.42 6.06 -16.77
C MET A 343 -1.82 7.46 -16.35
N VAL A 344 -1.06 8.02 -15.44
CA VAL A 344 -1.21 9.43 -15.02
C VAL A 344 0.06 10.21 -15.30
N SER A 345 -0.08 11.52 -15.38
CA SER A 345 1.06 12.42 -15.60
C SER A 345 1.05 13.59 -14.63
N GLN A 346 2.23 14.15 -14.38
CA GLN A 346 2.42 15.37 -13.63
C GLN A 346 3.24 16.40 -14.43
N GLY A 347 2.90 17.68 -14.27
CA GLY A 347 3.67 18.79 -14.84
C GLY A 347 3.58 18.93 -16.37
N LEU A 348 2.75 18.13 -17.04
CA LEU A 348 2.49 18.23 -18.48
C LEU A 348 1.20 18.98 -18.77
N ASP A 349 1.26 19.91 -19.70
CA ASP A 349 0.05 20.50 -20.27
C ASP A 349 -0.67 19.51 -21.21
N PRO A 350 -1.95 19.78 -21.60
CA PRO A 350 -2.72 18.89 -22.47
C PRO A 350 -2.08 18.64 -23.85
N ALA A 351 -1.31 19.59 -24.38
CA ALA A 351 -0.68 19.43 -25.69
C ALA A 351 0.54 18.52 -25.60
N ALA A 352 1.39 18.71 -24.58
CA ALA A 352 2.54 17.86 -24.29
C ALA A 352 2.12 16.42 -23.99
N ALA A 353 1.07 16.21 -23.17
CA ALA A 353 0.54 14.90 -22.90
C ALA A 353 0.05 14.18 -24.16
N ARG A 354 -0.70 14.87 -25.02
CA ARG A 354 -1.12 14.32 -26.32
C ARG A 354 0.05 14.03 -27.25
N ALA A 355 1.04 14.91 -27.31
CA ALA A 355 2.23 14.73 -28.13
C ALA A 355 3.02 13.48 -27.74
N ALA A 356 3.13 13.20 -26.43
CA ALA A 356 3.80 11.99 -25.93
C ALA A 356 3.11 10.70 -26.44
N TRP A 357 1.79 10.65 -26.49
CA TRP A 357 1.04 9.46 -26.92
C TRP A 357 0.80 9.37 -28.43
N ARG A 358 0.99 10.46 -29.17
CA ARG A 358 0.72 10.50 -30.62
C ARG A 358 1.43 9.40 -31.41
N PRO A 359 2.74 9.13 -31.27
CA PRO A 359 3.42 8.10 -32.06
C PRO A 359 2.83 6.70 -31.85
N PHE A 360 2.41 6.38 -30.63
CA PHE A 360 1.78 5.09 -30.32
C PHE A 360 0.35 5.03 -30.88
N THR A 361 -0.42 6.10 -30.72
CA THR A 361 -1.81 6.20 -31.22
C THR A 361 -1.86 6.10 -32.75
N GLU A 362 -0.94 6.76 -33.44
CA GLU A 362 -0.83 6.69 -34.91
C GLU A 362 -0.47 5.28 -35.37
N TRP A 363 0.47 4.62 -34.67
CA TRP A 363 0.82 3.23 -34.97
C TRP A 363 -0.39 2.29 -34.79
N VAL A 364 -1.16 2.44 -33.69
CA VAL A 364 -2.37 1.64 -33.45
C VAL A 364 -3.36 1.83 -34.59
N LYS A 365 -3.62 3.06 -35.04
CA LYS A 365 -4.50 3.35 -36.18
C LYS A 365 -4.02 2.75 -37.49
N ALA A 366 -2.71 2.74 -37.73
CA ALA A 366 -2.10 2.19 -38.93
C ALA A 366 -1.99 0.66 -38.93
N SER A 367 -2.19 -0.02 -37.80
CA SER A 367 -2.08 -1.47 -37.66
C SER A 367 -3.20 -2.28 -38.34
N GLY A 368 -4.22 -1.61 -38.84
CA GLY A 368 -5.32 -2.26 -39.57
C GLY A 368 -6.30 -3.01 -38.65
N PRO A 369 -7.14 -3.89 -39.22
CA PRO A 369 -8.26 -4.53 -38.50
C PRO A 369 -7.82 -5.52 -37.43
N GLY A 370 -6.56 -5.97 -37.46
CA GLY A 370 -5.99 -6.87 -36.44
C GLY A 370 -5.77 -6.22 -35.07
N VAL A 371 -5.80 -4.89 -34.99
CA VAL A 371 -5.64 -4.15 -33.74
C VAL A 371 -6.78 -3.13 -33.61
N GLN A 372 -7.72 -3.40 -32.72
CA GLN A 372 -8.90 -2.55 -32.50
C GLN A 372 -8.72 -1.69 -31.26
N SER A 373 -9.02 -0.41 -31.36
CA SER A 373 -8.95 0.53 -30.25
C SER A 373 -10.14 1.47 -30.26
N PHE A 374 -10.69 1.76 -29.10
CA PHE A 374 -11.64 2.85 -28.89
C PHE A 374 -10.94 4.22 -28.74
N GLY A 375 -9.60 4.25 -28.88
CA GLY A 375 -8.76 5.43 -28.69
C GLY A 375 -7.99 5.41 -27.37
N ILE A 376 -6.95 6.24 -27.33
CA ILE A 376 -6.25 6.59 -26.09
C ILE A 376 -6.62 8.04 -25.80
N PHE A 377 -7.31 8.26 -24.70
CA PHE A 377 -7.81 9.56 -24.28
C PHE A 377 -6.81 10.15 -23.28
N THR A 378 -6.32 11.35 -23.58
CA THR A 378 -5.47 12.10 -22.68
C THR A 378 -6.19 13.35 -22.19
N GLY A 379 -6.03 13.65 -20.92
CA GLY A 379 -6.57 14.86 -20.31
C GLY A 379 -5.66 15.36 -19.19
N SER A 380 -5.92 16.56 -18.74
CA SER A 380 -5.30 17.11 -17.54
C SER A 380 -6.23 18.12 -16.86
N MET A 381 -5.91 18.44 -15.63
CA MET A 381 -6.58 19.46 -14.84
C MET A 381 -5.59 20.16 -13.92
N PRO A 382 -5.92 21.32 -13.36
CA PRO A 382 -5.12 21.92 -12.30
C PRO A 382 -4.84 20.90 -11.21
N ALA A 383 -3.57 20.73 -10.82
CA ALA A 383 -3.18 19.71 -9.84
C ALA A 383 -3.91 19.87 -8.50
N ARG A 384 -4.30 21.11 -8.17
CA ARG A 384 -5.07 21.44 -6.97
C ARG A 384 -6.45 20.76 -6.94
N ASP A 385 -7.05 20.48 -8.10
CA ASP A 385 -8.38 19.87 -8.24
C ASP A 385 -8.32 18.34 -8.24
N TRP A 386 -7.12 17.74 -8.24
CA TRP A 386 -6.96 16.29 -8.42
C TRP A 386 -7.63 15.48 -7.32
N TRP A 387 -7.52 15.91 -6.07
CA TRP A 387 -8.15 15.28 -4.91
C TRP A 387 -9.28 16.12 -4.30
N ASP A 388 -9.76 17.17 -4.98
CA ASP A 388 -10.94 17.93 -4.57
C ASP A 388 -12.20 17.07 -4.77
N ALA A 389 -12.51 16.22 -3.78
CA ALA A 389 -13.67 15.33 -3.83
C ALA A 389 -14.99 16.09 -3.96
N ALA A 390 -15.15 17.18 -3.21
CA ALA A 390 -16.38 17.98 -3.22
C ALA A 390 -16.58 18.67 -4.56
N GLY A 391 -15.54 19.29 -5.12
CA GLY A 391 -15.60 19.93 -6.44
C GLY A 391 -15.81 18.92 -7.57
N ARG A 392 -15.17 17.76 -7.52
CA ARG A 392 -15.39 16.67 -8.49
C ARG A 392 -16.83 16.15 -8.44
N ARG A 393 -17.38 15.95 -7.24
CA ARG A 393 -18.76 15.53 -7.05
C ARG A 393 -19.74 16.55 -7.62
N ALA A 394 -19.53 17.83 -7.33
CA ALA A 394 -20.36 18.93 -7.86
C ALA A 394 -20.34 19.01 -9.39
N LYS A 395 -19.21 18.65 -10.02
CA LYS A 395 -19.05 18.59 -11.49
C LYS A 395 -19.55 17.26 -12.09
N GLY A 396 -20.13 16.34 -11.29
CA GLY A 396 -20.65 15.04 -11.76
C GLY A 396 -19.57 14.05 -12.20
N SER A 397 -18.35 14.16 -11.68
CA SER A 397 -17.25 13.24 -12.01
C SER A 397 -17.55 11.82 -11.52
N ASN A 398 -17.35 10.82 -12.35
CA ASN A 398 -17.46 9.40 -12.03
C ASN A 398 -16.10 8.75 -11.72
N ALA A 399 -15.02 9.51 -11.75
CA ALA A 399 -13.68 9.02 -11.42
C ALA A 399 -13.53 8.59 -9.95
N MET A 400 -14.39 9.15 -9.08
CA MET A 400 -14.41 8.83 -7.65
C MET A 400 -15.77 8.26 -7.22
N ARG A 401 -15.74 7.46 -6.16
CA ARG A 401 -16.87 7.07 -5.33
C ARG A 401 -16.83 7.88 -4.04
N TYR A 402 -17.97 8.02 -3.37
CA TYR A 402 -18.14 8.89 -2.22
C TYR A 402 -18.73 8.13 -1.05
N ASP A 403 -18.37 8.54 0.15
CA ASP A 403 -18.99 8.03 1.38
C ASP A 403 -20.34 8.72 1.60
N ASP A 404 -21.40 8.05 1.16
CA ASP A 404 -22.78 8.55 1.22
C ASP A 404 -23.49 8.22 2.55
N ARG A 405 -22.76 7.73 3.56
CA ARG A 405 -23.34 7.48 4.88
C ARG A 405 -23.75 8.80 5.54
N PRO A 406 -24.87 8.80 6.31
CA PRO A 406 -25.31 10.00 7.02
C PRO A 406 -24.19 10.57 7.91
N GLY A 407 -23.92 11.87 7.76
CA GLY A 407 -22.89 12.58 8.54
C GLY A 407 -21.45 12.40 8.04
N ALA A 408 -21.21 11.67 6.96
CA ALA A 408 -19.88 11.57 6.37
C ALA A 408 -19.43 12.92 5.78
N PRO A 409 -18.17 13.34 5.99
CA PRO A 409 -17.63 14.54 5.35
C PRO A 409 -17.66 14.44 3.83
N ALA A 410 -17.97 15.54 3.14
CA ALA A 410 -18.00 15.61 1.67
C ALA A 410 -16.64 15.34 1.01
N THR A 411 -15.55 15.44 1.78
CA THR A 411 -14.17 15.14 1.35
C THR A 411 -13.86 13.64 1.31
N ARG A 412 -14.70 12.78 1.89
CA ARG A 412 -14.48 11.33 1.89
C ARG A 412 -14.83 10.72 0.54
N ALA A 413 -13.80 10.37 -0.20
CA ALA A 413 -13.92 9.76 -1.52
C ALA A 413 -12.77 8.77 -1.77
N TRP A 414 -12.96 7.86 -2.75
CA TRP A 414 -11.93 6.95 -3.23
C TRP A 414 -12.05 6.78 -4.75
N TRP A 415 -10.95 6.40 -5.39
CA TRP A 415 -10.97 6.19 -6.83
C TRP A 415 -11.90 5.04 -7.21
N SER A 416 -12.66 5.21 -8.29
CA SER A 416 -13.58 4.16 -8.77
C SER A 416 -12.86 2.85 -9.09
N GLY A 417 -11.59 2.90 -9.51
CA GLY A 417 -10.75 1.74 -9.76
C GLY A 417 -10.38 0.94 -8.51
N ASP A 418 -10.39 1.56 -7.33
CA ASP A 418 -10.09 0.87 -6.07
C ASP A 418 -11.27 0.03 -5.55
N GLN A 419 -12.46 0.18 -6.15
CA GLN A 419 -13.70 -0.45 -5.67
C GLN A 419 -13.65 -1.98 -5.64
N GLU A 420 -12.99 -2.59 -6.61
CA GLU A 420 -12.91 -4.06 -6.74
C GLU A 420 -12.07 -4.71 -5.65
N GLN A 421 -11.17 -3.97 -5.02
CA GLN A 421 -10.30 -4.47 -3.96
C GLN A 421 -10.96 -4.43 -2.59
N VAL A 422 -12.02 -3.63 -2.43
CA VAL A 422 -12.66 -3.40 -1.13
C VAL A 422 -13.32 -4.68 -0.63
N SER A 423 -12.92 -5.14 0.55
CA SER A 423 -13.39 -6.37 1.22
C SER A 423 -13.01 -7.69 0.52
N GLY A 424 -12.21 -7.67 -0.54
CA GLY A 424 -11.84 -8.86 -1.30
C GLY A 424 -11.14 -9.94 -0.48
N PHE A 425 -11.23 -11.20 -0.95
CA PHE A 425 -10.43 -12.33 -0.47
C PHE A 425 -9.34 -12.65 -1.50
N ILE A 426 -8.08 -12.60 -1.09
CA ILE A 426 -6.92 -12.77 -2.00
C ILE A 426 -6.69 -14.25 -2.27
N HIS A 427 -6.61 -14.64 -3.56
CA HIS A 427 -6.23 -15.99 -4.00
C HIS A 427 -4.72 -16.14 -4.10
N GLY A 428 -4.03 -15.11 -4.54
CA GLY A 428 -2.59 -14.96 -4.64
C GLY A 428 -2.24 -13.55 -5.06
N TYR A 429 -1.04 -13.13 -4.70
CA TYR A 429 -0.55 -11.79 -5.01
C TYR A 429 0.97 -11.87 -5.11
N GLU A 430 1.51 -11.79 -6.32
CA GLU A 430 2.95 -11.78 -6.56
C GLU A 430 3.40 -10.50 -7.25
N SER A 431 4.59 -10.04 -6.91
CA SER A 431 5.20 -8.88 -7.54
C SER A 431 6.66 -9.11 -7.90
N VAL A 432 7.08 -8.51 -9.01
CA VAL A 432 8.44 -8.66 -9.57
C VAL A 432 8.97 -7.29 -9.97
N TRP A 433 10.14 -6.90 -9.43
CA TRP A 433 10.85 -5.72 -9.90
C TRP A 433 11.41 -5.96 -11.30
N LEU A 434 11.11 -5.06 -12.23
CA LEU A 434 11.60 -5.07 -13.61
C LEU A 434 12.74 -4.04 -13.77
N PRO A 435 14.02 -4.47 -13.86
CA PRO A 435 15.15 -3.57 -13.98
C PRO A 435 15.12 -2.71 -15.25
N SER A 436 15.62 -1.49 -15.16
CA SER A 436 15.66 -0.55 -16.28
C SER A 436 16.49 -1.05 -17.48
N GLY A 437 17.49 -1.91 -17.25
CA GLY A 437 18.23 -2.56 -18.31
C GLY A 437 17.37 -3.35 -19.30
N MET A 438 16.18 -3.81 -18.89
CA MET A 438 15.24 -4.49 -19.80
C MET A 438 14.63 -3.54 -20.86
N LEU A 439 14.74 -2.24 -20.67
CA LEU A 439 14.34 -1.22 -21.66
C LEU A 439 15.42 -0.94 -22.70
N GLY A 440 16.61 -1.57 -22.59
CA GLY A 440 17.67 -1.50 -23.61
C GLY A 440 17.24 -2.16 -24.92
N PRO A 441 17.71 -1.68 -26.09
CA PRO A 441 17.27 -2.16 -27.41
C PRO A 441 17.34 -3.68 -27.58
N ASP A 442 18.39 -4.31 -27.02
CA ASP A 442 18.62 -5.75 -27.15
C ASP A 442 17.72 -6.61 -26.21
N HIS A 443 17.05 -5.98 -25.22
CA HIS A 443 16.26 -6.68 -24.20
C HIS A 443 14.75 -6.47 -24.32
N ARG A 444 14.29 -5.41 -25.02
CA ARG A 444 12.87 -5.06 -25.15
C ARG A 444 12.03 -6.20 -25.72
N LYS A 445 12.58 -6.93 -26.71
CA LYS A 445 11.88 -8.07 -27.28
C LYS A 445 11.65 -9.18 -26.26
N GLY A 446 12.67 -9.51 -25.47
CA GLY A 446 12.56 -10.51 -24.41
C GLY A 446 11.52 -10.11 -23.35
N LEU A 447 11.48 -8.82 -22.98
CA LEU A 447 10.46 -8.29 -22.07
C LEU A 447 9.04 -8.44 -22.65
N ALA A 448 8.82 -8.03 -23.89
CA ALA A 448 7.52 -8.14 -24.56
C ALA A 448 7.05 -9.60 -24.68
N ASP A 449 7.97 -10.52 -25.07
CA ASP A 449 7.70 -11.96 -25.16
C ASP A 449 7.35 -12.55 -23.77
N ALA A 450 8.03 -12.14 -22.71
CA ALA A 450 7.75 -12.61 -21.35
C ALA A 450 6.40 -12.09 -20.83
N LEU A 451 6.05 -10.83 -21.11
CA LEU A 451 4.73 -10.26 -20.78
C LEU A 451 3.62 -11.00 -21.53
N PHE A 452 3.84 -11.31 -22.82
CA PHE A 452 2.91 -12.11 -23.60
C PHE A 452 2.73 -13.50 -22.96
N ALA A 453 3.82 -14.21 -22.67
CA ALA A 453 3.78 -15.54 -22.07
C ALA A 453 3.09 -15.54 -20.71
N ALA A 454 3.42 -14.58 -19.84
CA ALA A 454 2.78 -14.42 -18.53
C ALA A 454 1.27 -14.19 -18.66
N SER A 455 0.86 -13.36 -19.61
CA SER A 455 -0.56 -13.05 -19.85
C SER A 455 -1.38 -14.25 -20.35
N ARG A 456 -0.77 -15.36 -20.76
CA ARG A 456 -1.51 -16.60 -21.11
C ARG A 456 -2.01 -17.34 -19.87
N HIS A 457 -1.38 -17.10 -18.70
CA HIS A 457 -1.75 -17.72 -17.43
C HIS A 457 -2.64 -16.78 -16.59
N MET A 458 -2.21 -15.53 -16.37
CA MET A 458 -2.93 -14.53 -15.58
C MET A 458 -2.69 -13.12 -16.14
N ASP A 459 -3.61 -12.19 -15.90
CA ASP A 459 -3.43 -10.79 -16.25
C ASP A 459 -2.23 -10.23 -15.47
N VAL A 460 -1.39 -9.43 -16.13
CA VAL A 460 -0.19 -8.82 -15.57
C VAL A 460 -0.38 -7.30 -15.55
N GLU A 461 -0.22 -6.69 -14.39
CA GLU A 461 -0.25 -5.24 -14.27
C GLU A 461 1.16 -4.70 -14.04
N LEU A 462 1.58 -3.72 -14.85
CA LEU A 462 2.86 -3.02 -14.70
C LEU A 462 2.63 -1.67 -14.05
N HIS A 463 3.12 -1.50 -12.83
CA HIS A 463 3.08 -0.24 -12.09
C HIS A 463 4.38 0.55 -12.29
N PHE A 464 4.37 1.53 -13.18
CA PHE A 464 5.54 2.36 -13.51
C PHE A 464 5.91 3.34 -12.41
N ASN A 465 4.96 3.71 -11.57
CA ASN A 465 5.17 4.55 -10.40
C ASN A 465 5.87 3.83 -9.24
N LYS A 466 5.97 2.52 -9.25
CA LYS A 466 6.58 1.74 -8.16
C LYS A 466 8.07 1.46 -8.37
N GLY A 467 8.64 1.81 -9.54
CA GLY A 467 10.08 1.79 -9.80
C GLY A 467 10.65 3.18 -9.94
N LEU A 468 11.85 3.43 -9.41
CA LEU A 468 12.47 4.76 -9.37
C LEU A 468 13.52 4.98 -10.47
N ALA A 469 13.83 3.98 -11.30
CA ALA A 469 14.66 4.23 -12.48
C ALA A 469 13.99 5.28 -13.39
N GLY A 470 14.77 6.25 -13.86
CA GLY A 470 14.26 7.40 -14.60
C GLY A 470 13.76 8.56 -13.73
N ALA A 471 13.81 8.44 -12.41
CA ALA A 471 13.54 9.53 -11.48
C ALA A 471 14.68 10.56 -11.42
N PRO A 472 14.42 11.78 -10.92
CA PRO A 472 15.49 12.74 -10.61
C PRO A 472 16.47 12.17 -9.57
N GLU A 473 17.76 12.53 -9.67
CA GLU A 473 18.80 12.04 -8.75
C GLU A 473 18.50 12.42 -7.28
N THR A 474 17.84 13.53 -7.03
CA THR A 474 17.40 13.93 -5.69
C THR A 474 16.43 12.91 -5.07
N ALA A 475 15.46 12.40 -5.83
CA ALA A 475 14.52 11.37 -5.40
C ALA A 475 15.22 10.02 -5.18
N ILE A 476 16.13 9.64 -6.09
CA ILE A 476 16.94 8.42 -5.97
C ILE A 476 17.84 8.49 -4.72
N ALA A 477 18.54 9.60 -4.51
CA ALA A 477 19.42 9.79 -3.35
C ALA A 477 18.65 9.74 -2.02
N ALA A 478 17.44 10.32 -1.96
CA ALA A 478 16.58 10.22 -0.80
C ALA A 478 16.11 8.76 -0.55
N ALA A 479 15.74 8.02 -1.60
CA ALA A 479 15.31 6.64 -1.51
C ALA A 479 16.45 5.68 -1.10
N ARG A 480 17.71 5.95 -1.47
CA ARG A 480 18.89 5.19 -1.00
C ARG A 480 19.07 5.21 0.52
N ARG A 481 18.54 6.24 1.19
CA ARG A 481 18.59 6.38 2.67
C ARG A 481 17.39 5.75 3.37
N THR A 482 16.69 4.82 2.72
CA THR A 482 15.56 4.08 3.28
C THR A 482 15.89 2.61 3.46
N ALA A 483 15.10 1.91 4.26
CA ALA A 483 15.17 0.47 4.44
C ALA A 483 14.34 -0.31 3.39
N THR A 484 13.84 0.38 2.36
CA THR A 484 13.13 -0.24 1.24
C THR A 484 14.09 -1.11 0.43
N ASN A 485 13.60 -2.21 -0.17
CA ASN A 485 14.41 -3.05 -1.05
C ASN A 485 15.13 -2.20 -2.11
N PRO A 486 16.47 -2.22 -2.19
CA PRO A 486 17.24 -1.37 -3.08
C PRO A 486 16.98 -1.62 -4.57
N GLU A 487 16.39 -2.76 -4.95
CA GLU A 487 16.01 -3.05 -6.35
C GLU A 487 15.04 -1.99 -6.91
N VAL A 488 14.28 -1.30 -6.06
CA VAL A 488 13.41 -0.19 -6.47
C VAL A 488 14.16 0.93 -7.20
N LEU A 489 15.44 1.14 -6.88
CA LEU A 489 16.26 2.22 -7.45
C LEU A 489 16.57 2.00 -8.93
N ASP A 490 16.75 0.75 -9.33
CA ASP A 490 17.04 0.35 -10.71
C ASP A 490 15.79 -0.11 -11.48
N ALA A 491 14.70 -0.42 -10.79
CA ALA A 491 13.48 -0.87 -11.43
C ALA A 491 12.77 0.26 -12.18
N PHE A 492 12.34 0.01 -13.43
CA PHE A 492 11.48 0.93 -14.16
C PHE A 492 10.00 0.75 -13.82
N ALA A 493 9.62 -0.45 -13.36
CA ALA A 493 8.27 -0.81 -12.94
C ALA A 493 8.28 -1.97 -11.94
N LEU A 494 7.16 -2.13 -11.23
CA LEU A 494 6.80 -3.35 -10.51
C LEU A 494 5.71 -4.07 -11.31
N ALA A 495 5.97 -5.29 -11.75
CA ALA A 495 4.93 -6.16 -12.28
C ALA A 495 4.16 -6.79 -11.12
N ILE A 496 2.84 -6.70 -11.16
CA ILE A 496 1.94 -7.29 -10.18
C ILE A 496 1.05 -8.30 -10.88
N ILE A 497 0.93 -9.49 -10.30
CA ILE A 497 0.07 -10.57 -10.76
C ILE A 497 -0.76 -11.01 -9.56
N ALA A 498 -2.03 -10.65 -9.55
CA ALA A 498 -2.91 -10.88 -8.42
C ALA A 498 -4.34 -11.16 -8.85
N THR A 499 -5.08 -11.88 -8.04
CA THR A 499 -6.53 -11.97 -8.17
C THR A 499 -7.18 -12.37 -6.84
N GLY A 500 -8.47 -12.18 -6.75
CA GLY A 500 -9.28 -12.45 -5.57
C GLY A 500 -10.72 -12.82 -5.91
N SER A 501 -11.53 -12.90 -4.88
CA SER A 501 -12.96 -13.15 -4.95
C SER A 501 -13.72 -12.20 -4.02
N PRO A 502 -15.06 -12.19 -4.04
CA PRO A 502 -15.89 -11.47 -3.09
C PRO A 502 -15.53 -11.73 -1.62
N PRO A 503 -16.02 -10.92 -0.69
CA PRO A 503 -15.69 -10.99 0.72
C PRO A 503 -15.87 -12.37 1.35
N ALA A 504 -14.94 -12.75 2.24
CA ALA A 504 -14.96 -14.01 3.01
C ALA A 504 -15.13 -13.78 4.51
N TYR A 505 -15.79 -12.68 4.92
CA TYR A 505 -16.09 -12.45 6.34
C TYR A 505 -17.02 -13.53 6.90
N PRO A 506 -16.95 -13.84 8.22
CA PRO A 506 -17.89 -14.75 8.84
C PRO A 506 -19.35 -14.34 8.56
N GLY A 507 -20.15 -15.28 8.06
CA GLY A 507 -21.53 -15.04 7.64
C GLY A 507 -21.75 -14.82 6.13
N PHE A 508 -20.68 -14.74 5.35
CA PHE A 508 -20.73 -14.72 3.88
C PHE A 508 -20.77 -16.14 3.29
N PRO A 509 -21.20 -16.29 2.02
CA PRO A 509 -21.02 -17.54 1.29
C PRO A 509 -19.57 -18.01 1.32
N ALA A 510 -19.36 -19.30 1.44
CA ALA A 510 -18.01 -19.86 1.44
C ALA A 510 -17.30 -19.55 0.13
N THR A 511 -16.04 -19.13 0.22
CA THR A 511 -15.16 -18.94 -0.95
C THR A 511 -14.98 -20.28 -1.69
N ASP A 512 -15.07 -20.26 -3.01
CA ASP A 512 -14.69 -21.40 -3.85
C ASP A 512 -13.18 -21.65 -3.75
N MET A 513 -12.79 -22.51 -2.83
CA MET A 513 -11.38 -22.82 -2.56
C MET A 513 -10.72 -23.59 -3.70
N VAL A 514 -11.49 -24.28 -4.54
CA VAL A 514 -10.95 -25.00 -5.72
C VAL A 514 -10.56 -23.97 -6.77
N GLN A 515 -11.45 -23.02 -7.07
CA GLN A 515 -11.15 -21.95 -8.00
C GLN A 515 -10.02 -21.04 -7.46
N ALA A 516 -10.00 -20.76 -6.17
CA ALA A 516 -8.95 -19.97 -5.55
C ALA A 516 -7.57 -20.62 -5.72
N ARG A 517 -7.43 -21.95 -5.56
CA ARG A 517 -6.17 -22.66 -5.79
C ARG A 517 -5.77 -22.71 -7.26
N ARG A 518 -6.71 -22.85 -8.18
CA ARG A 518 -6.44 -22.75 -9.62
C ARG A 518 -5.87 -21.37 -9.98
N ASN A 519 -6.46 -20.33 -9.42
CA ASN A 519 -5.98 -18.97 -9.63
C ASN A 519 -4.57 -18.76 -9.04
N ALA A 520 -4.30 -19.25 -7.83
CA ALA A 520 -2.96 -19.20 -7.24
C ALA A 520 -1.90 -19.90 -8.11
N THR A 521 -2.23 -21.09 -8.65
CA THR A 521 -1.35 -21.79 -9.59
C THR A 521 -1.11 -20.97 -10.87
N ALA A 522 -2.13 -20.35 -11.43
CA ALA A 522 -2.00 -19.51 -12.62
C ALA A 522 -1.16 -18.25 -12.38
N ILE A 523 -1.24 -17.66 -11.17
CA ILE A 523 -0.37 -16.55 -10.74
C ILE A 523 1.09 -17.01 -10.70
N ASP A 524 1.37 -18.16 -10.07
CA ASP A 524 2.71 -18.77 -10.05
C ASP A 524 3.28 -18.99 -11.45
N GLU A 525 2.47 -19.52 -12.38
CA GLU A 525 2.89 -19.79 -13.76
C GLU A 525 3.20 -18.49 -14.51
N ALA A 526 2.35 -17.46 -14.37
CA ALA A 526 2.59 -16.16 -14.97
C ALA A 526 3.86 -15.48 -14.41
N THR A 527 4.08 -15.57 -13.10
CA THR A 527 5.29 -15.04 -12.46
C THR A 527 6.55 -15.76 -12.93
N ARG A 528 6.49 -17.09 -13.08
CA ARG A 528 7.62 -17.87 -13.64
C ARG A 528 7.97 -17.45 -15.07
N ALA A 529 6.99 -17.07 -15.88
CA ALA A 529 7.26 -16.56 -17.23
C ALA A 529 8.06 -15.24 -17.18
N LEU A 530 7.74 -14.33 -16.26
CA LEU A 530 8.53 -13.11 -16.06
C LEU A 530 9.94 -13.40 -15.53
N TRP A 531 10.10 -14.40 -14.66
CA TRP A 531 11.42 -14.78 -14.12
C TRP A 531 12.37 -15.39 -15.15
N GLN A 532 11.91 -15.70 -16.37
CA GLN A 532 12.83 -16.11 -17.45
C GLN A 532 13.71 -14.95 -17.92
N VAL A 533 13.25 -13.71 -17.77
CA VAL A 533 13.95 -12.50 -18.23
C VAL A 533 14.31 -11.56 -17.08
N ALA A 534 13.54 -11.55 -16.00
CA ALA A 534 13.77 -10.70 -14.84
C ALA A 534 14.57 -11.45 -13.75
N PRO A 535 15.60 -10.83 -13.14
CA PRO A 535 16.31 -11.44 -12.02
C PRO A 535 15.42 -11.57 -10.80
N ARG A 536 15.60 -12.66 -10.03
CA ARG A 536 14.87 -12.90 -8.77
C ARG A 536 15.54 -12.15 -7.61
N ARG A 537 15.29 -10.86 -7.47
CA ARG A 537 15.91 -10.01 -6.46
C ARG A 537 14.95 -9.52 -5.38
N GLY A 538 13.84 -10.24 -5.19
CA GLY A 538 12.81 -9.91 -4.23
C GLY A 538 11.61 -9.22 -4.87
N SER A 539 10.70 -8.78 -4.01
CA SER A 539 9.42 -8.17 -4.37
C SER A 539 9.10 -7.00 -3.43
N TYR A 540 8.00 -6.33 -3.69
CA TYR A 540 7.45 -5.36 -2.74
C TYR A 540 6.61 -6.11 -1.70
N VAL A 541 7.16 -6.33 -0.50
CA VAL A 541 6.59 -7.23 0.52
C VAL A 541 5.14 -6.89 0.93
N SER A 542 4.73 -5.65 0.84
CA SER A 542 3.35 -5.24 1.14
C SER A 542 2.35 -5.62 0.05
N GLU A 543 2.84 -6.01 -1.14
CA GLU A 543 2.08 -6.42 -2.31
C GLU A 543 2.70 -7.70 -2.93
N SER A 544 2.99 -8.68 -2.08
CA SER A 544 3.53 -9.99 -2.48
C SER A 544 3.35 -11.02 -1.39
N ASN A 545 3.34 -12.32 -1.74
CA ASN A 545 3.33 -13.46 -0.83
C ASN A 545 4.74 -13.89 -0.39
#